data_95ae68f20f39aab0187971f4ff51b252
#
_entry.id   95ae68f20f39aab0187971f4ff51b252
#
_cell.length_a   1.000
_cell.length_b   1.000
_cell.length_c   1.000
_cell.angle_alpha   90.00
_cell.angle_beta   90.00
_cell.angle_gamma   90.00
#
_symmetry.space_group_name_H-M   'P 1'
#
loop_
_entity.id
_entity.type
_entity.pdbx_description
1 polymer ?
#
loop_
_entity_poly.entity_id
_entity_poly.type
_entity_poly.pdbx_seq_one_letter_code
_entity_poly.pdbx_strand_id
1 'polypeptide(L)'
;GARHGPSIMVGGSKEQWHNAEAVLTAIAAKFNGESCCAYLGEGGAGHFVKTIHNGIEYGDMQMIAEVYGVMRDGLGMSPKECADVFKEWNKGPLNSYLIEITGHVLDAVDEQTGKPLVELILDKAGQKGTGVWSAIAAQQMGVPATAIEGAVAARSISSRKSERVAAEGIYGKPNRAKTEVTLADLEKALLAGKIVSYAQGFAVIAKASEENGWALPLATIAKIWRAGCIIRSRFLDQMASAYDKGEAVNLLVVPDFVEIMKDSHPSLRKVVAAAAVGEFPMICLSAALSYFDSYRQAQGTANLIQGQRDFFGAHGFEIEGRGSDLHGTWPSTLDK
;
A
#
# COMPACT_ATOMS: atom_id res chain seq x y z
N GLY A 1 -13.18 14.30 -9.14
CA GLY A 1 -12.99 14.15 -10.58
C GLY A 1 -13.91 15.05 -11.42
N ALA A 2 -15.23 14.93 -11.26
CA ALA A 2 -16.18 15.66 -12.13
C ALA A 2 -15.99 17.19 -12.11
N ARG A 3 -15.61 17.78 -11.00
CA ARG A 3 -15.46 19.25 -10.88
C ARG A 3 -14.11 19.77 -11.38
N HIS A 4 -13.02 18.98 -11.22
CA HIS A 4 -11.65 19.43 -11.46
C HIS A 4 -10.91 18.57 -12.50
N GLY A 5 -11.62 17.68 -13.19
CA GLY A 5 -11.08 16.69 -14.09
C GLY A 5 -10.57 15.43 -13.36
N PRO A 6 -10.78 14.25 -13.95
CA PRO A 6 -10.23 12.99 -13.43
C PRO A 6 -8.82 12.71 -13.98
N SER A 7 -8.06 11.85 -13.29
CA SER A 7 -6.99 11.08 -13.94
C SER A 7 -7.61 9.99 -14.80
N ILE A 8 -7.21 9.87 -16.05
CA ILE A 8 -7.81 8.95 -17.03
C ILE A 8 -6.76 7.95 -17.52
N MET A 9 -7.00 6.68 -17.25
CA MET A 9 -6.18 5.53 -17.63
C MET A 9 -6.86 4.81 -18.78
N VAL A 10 -6.44 5.07 -20.01
CA VAL A 10 -7.13 4.57 -21.20
C VAL A 10 -6.58 3.21 -21.63
N GLY A 11 -7.47 2.23 -21.78
CA GLY A 11 -7.22 0.93 -22.41
C GLY A 11 -8.13 0.75 -23.62
N GLY A 12 -7.78 -0.16 -24.52
CA GLY A 12 -8.57 -0.46 -25.72
C GLY A 12 -7.75 -0.37 -27.00
N SER A 13 -8.39 -0.37 -28.18
CA SER A 13 -7.65 -0.27 -29.42
C SER A 13 -7.04 1.12 -29.62
N LYS A 14 -5.85 1.15 -30.19
CA LYS A 14 -5.12 2.39 -30.47
C LYS A 14 -5.88 3.31 -31.43
N GLU A 15 -6.62 2.73 -32.38
CA GLU A 15 -7.47 3.48 -33.30
C GLU A 15 -8.59 4.23 -32.56
N GLN A 16 -9.29 3.55 -31.67
CA GLN A 16 -10.35 4.17 -30.87
C GLN A 16 -9.81 5.22 -29.90
N TRP A 17 -8.61 5.02 -29.39
CA TRP A 17 -7.92 6.04 -28.59
C TRP A 17 -7.73 7.33 -29.40
N HIS A 18 -7.22 7.27 -30.63
CA HIS A 18 -7.03 8.46 -31.47
C HIS A 18 -8.34 9.24 -31.72
N ASN A 19 -9.47 8.55 -31.83
CA ASN A 19 -10.77 9.18 -31.97
C ASN A 19 -11.26 9.88 -30.67
N ALA A 20 -10.86 9.39 -29.51
CA ALA A 20 -11.31 9.91 -28.22
C ALA A 20 -10.28 10.84 -27.53
N GLU A 21 -9.03 10.82 -27.97
CA GLU A 21 -7.88 11.46 -27.32
C GLU A 21 -8.11 12.94 -27.04
N ALA A 22 -8.57 13.70 -28.02
CA ALA A 22 -8.78 15.14 -27.87
C ALA A 22 -9.80 15.45 -26.75
N VAL A 23 -10.90 14.69 -26.69
CA VAL A 23 -11.95 14.89 -25.68
C VAL A 23 -11.46 14.46 -24.30
N LEU A 24 -10.89 13.25 -24.17
CA LEU A 24 -10.44 12.72 -22.90
C LEU A 24 -9.30 13.56 -22.31
N THR A 25 -8.38 14.02 -23.15
CA THR A 25 -7.29 14.92 -22.73
C THR A 25 -7.80 16.28 -22.29
N ALA A 26 -8.85 16.80 -22.95
CA ALA A 26 -9.44 18.08 -22.59
C ALA A 26 -10.14 18.08 -21.22
N ILE A 27 -10.88 17.01 -20.91
CA ILE A 27 -11.64 16.87 -19.64
C ILE A 27 -10.81 16.36 -18.46
N ALA A 28 -9.63 15.80 -18.72
CA ALA A 28 -8.75 15.29 -17.67
C ALA A 28 -8.21 16.40 -16.77
N ALA A 29 -7.87 16.03 -15.53
CA ALA A 29 -7.13 16.90 -14.63
C ALA A 29 -5.82 17.36 -15.27
N LYS A 30 -5.35 18.53 -14.88
CA LYS A 30 -4.07 19.09 -15.30
C LYS A 30 -3.11 19.19 -14.12
N PHE A 31 -1.87 18.82 -14.34
CA PHE A 31 -0.77 19.03 -13.40
C PHE A 31 0.32 19.81 -14.11
N ASN A 32 0.60 21.04 -13.65
CA ASN A 32 1.54 21.96 -14.31
C ASN A 32 1.29 22.14 -15.82
N GLY A 33 0.01 22.17 -16.23
CA GLY A 33 -0.39 22.29 -17.64
C GLY A 33 -0.44 20.96 -18.41
N GLU A 34 0.17 19.89 -17.92
CA GLU A 34 0.12 18.56 -18.51
C GLU A 34 -1.18 17.83 -18.18
N SER A 35 -1.78 17.16 -19.15
CA SER A 35 -3.00 16.37 -18.93
C SER A 35 -2.71 15.07 -18.19
N CYS A 36 -3.48 14.78 -17.16
CA CYS A 36 -3.45 13.49 -16.45
C CYS A 36 -4.31 12.44 -17.18
N CYS A 37 -4.09 12.28 -18.47
CA CYS A 37 -4.75 11.30 -19.34
C CYS A 37 -3.70 10.65 -20.23
N ALA A 38 -3.68 9.31 -20.32
CA ALA A 38 -2.80 8.60 -21.21
C ALA A 38 -3.40 7.28 -21.69
N TYR A 39 -3.07 6.91 -22.93
CA TYR A 39 -3.25 5.56 -23.43
C TYR A 39 -2.20 4.63 -22.78
N LEU A 40 -2.66 3.57 -22.14
CA LEU A 40 -1.80 2.65 -21.39
C LEU A 40 -1.60 1.30 -22.10
N GLY A 41 -2.41 0.97 -23.08
CA GLY A 41 -2.28 -0.29 -23.79
C GLY A 41 -3.63 -0.85 -24.27
N GLU A 42 -3.57 -1.98 -24.93
CA GLU A 42 -4.75 -2.61 -25.50
C GLU A 42 -5.66 -3.28 -24.47
N GLY A 43 -6.90 -3.55 -24.87
CA GLY A 43 -7.86 -4.28 -24.08
C GLY A 43 -8.11 -3.67 -22.69
N GLY A 44 -7.91 -4.48 -21.67
CA GLY A 44 -8.15 -4.12 -20.27
C GLY A 44 -7.03 -3.35 -19.57
N ALA A 45 -5.94 -2.97 -20.25
CA ALA A 45 -4.75 -2.38 -19.65
C ALA A 45 -5.05 -1.18 -18.72
N GLY A 46 -5.84 -0.22 -19.19
CA GLY A 46 -6.22 0.94 -18.38
C GLY A 46 -7.07 0.58 -17.14
N HIS A 47 -8.00 -0.37 -17.28
CA HIS A 47 -8.80 -0.87 -16.15
C HIS A 47 -7.93 -1.61 -15.12
N PHE A 48 -6.96 -2.40 -15.58
CA PHE A 48 -6.03 -3.08 -14.69
C PHE A 48 -5.21 -2.08 -13.87
N VAL A 49 -4.61 -1.10 -14.54
CA VAL A 49 -3.86 -0.03 -13.87
C VAL A 49 -4.74 0.70 -12.84
N LYS A 50 -6.01 0.99 -13.18
CA LYS A 50 -6.96 1.59 -12.23
C LYS A 50 -7.30 0.67 -11.06
N THR A 51 -7.37 -0.63 -11.27
CA THR A 51 -7.60 -1.61 -10.20
C THR A 51 -6.44 -1.58 -9.20
N ILE A 52 -5.20 -1.62 -9.68
CA ILE A 52 -4.01 -1.56 -8.81
C ILE A 52 -3.88 -0.20 -8.11
N HIS A 53 -4.20 0.90 -8.80
CA HIS A 53 -4.33 2.22 -8.16
C HIS A 53 -5.24 2.17 -6.93
N ASN A 54 -6.38 1.51 -7.02
CA ASN A 54 -7.29 1.38 -5.89
C ASN A 54 -6.73 0.44 -4.80
N GLY A 55 -5.94 -0.56 -5.14
CA GLY A 55 -5.23 -1.38 -4.15
C GLY A 55 -4.25 -0.55 -3.31
N ILE A 56 -3.44 0.29 -3.98
CA ILE A 56 -2.54 1.24 -3.31
C ILE A 56 -3.32 2.20 -2.41
N GLU A 57 -4.46 2.73 -2.87
CA GLU A 57 -5.36 3.58 -2.10
C GLU A 57 -5.81 2.90 -0.79
N TYR A 58 -6.16 1.61 -0.85
CA TYR A 58 -6.56 0.84 0.33
C TYR A 58 -5.41 0.75 1.34
N GLY A 59 -4.19 0.45 0.87
CA GLY A 59 -2.99 0.43 1.71
C GLY A 59 -2.73 1.76 2.39
N ASP A 60 -2.76 2.84 1.62
CA ASP A 60 -2.51 4.20 2.12
C ASP A 60 -3.55 4.61 3.17
N MET A 61 -4.84 4.43 2.89
CA MET A 61 -5.91 4.73 3.85
C MET A 61 -5.80 3.93 5.14
N GLN A 62 -5.46 2.64 5.04
CA GLN A 62 -5.32 1.78 6.22
C GLN A 62 -4.11 2.19 7.07
N MET A 63 -2.97 2.50 6.47
CA MET A 63 -1.78 2.97 7.20
C MET A 63 -2.02 4.31 7.90
N ILE A 64 -2.76 5.24 7.27
CA ILE A 64 -3.19 6.49 7.88
C ILE A 64 -4.08 6.20 9.10
N ALA A 65 -5.04 5.28 8.98
CA ALA A 65 -5.92 4.90 10.08
C ALA A 65 -5.15 4.20 11.24
N GLU A 66 -4.13 3.40 10.94
CA GLU A 66 -3.27 2.77 11.95
C GLU A 66 -2.47 3.81 12.73
N VAL A 67 -1.88 4.79 12.05
CA VAL A 67 -1.16 5.91 12.67
C VAL A 67 -2.11 6.75 13.53
N TYR A 68 -3.29 7.08 13.01
CA TYR A 68 -4.32 7.78 13.78
C TYR A 68 -4.71 7.00 15.05
N GLY A 69 -4.83 5.68 14.96
CA GLY A 69 -5.11 4.82 16.12
C GLY A 69 -4.04 4.96 17.22
N VAL A 70 -2.76 5.00 16.85
CA VAL A 70 -1.66 5.22 17.82
C VAL A 70 -1.70 6.63 18.39
N MET A 71 -1.98 7.66 17.59
CA MET A 71 -2.10 9.05 18.08
C MET A 71 -3.23 9.15 19.12
N ARG A 72 -4.41 8.63 18.78
CA ARG A 72 -5.59 8.70 19.65
C ARG A 72 -5.42 7.87 20.93
N ASP A 73 -5.09 6.59 20.77
CA ASP A 73 -5.14 5.61 21.88
C ASP A 73 -3.80 5.51 22.63
N GLY A 74 -2.67 5.69 21.91
CA GLY A 74 -1.32 5.56 22.49
C GLY A 74 -0.74 6.88 23.00
N LEU A 75 -1.01 8.00 22.31
CA LEU A 75 -0.56 9.33 22.70
C LEU A 75 -1.65 10.14 23.41
N GLY A 76 -2.91 9.66 23.43
CA GLY A 76 -4.03 10.32 24.08
C GLY A 76 -4.47 11.63 23.40
N MET A 77 -4.23 11.75 22.10
CA MET A 77 -4.56 12.95 21.34
C MET A 77 -6.05 12.97 20.95
N SER A 78 -6.64 14.15 21.03
CA SER A 78 -7.98 14.40 20.49
C SER A 78 -7.99 14.37 18.95
N PRO A 79 -9.15 14.15 18.31
CA PRO A 79 -9.27 14.23 16.85
C PRO A 79 -8.77 15.56 16.29
N LYS A 80 -9.04 16.67 16.99
CA LYS A 80 -8.57 18.01 16.58
C LYS A 80 -7.04 18.12 16.57
N GLU A 81 -6.36 17.65 17.61
CA GLU A 81 -4.90 17.63 17.68
C GLU A 81 -4.32 16.74 16.59
N CYS A 82 -4.92 15.57 16.33
CA CYS A 82 -4.55 14.71 15.20
C CYS A 82 -4.73 15.43 13.86
N ALA A 83 -5.85 16.16 13.67
CA ALA A 83 -6.11 16.94 12.45
C ALA A 83 -4.99 17.94 12.19
N ASP A 84 -4.54 18.66 13.22
CA ASP A 84 -3.48 19.67 13.11
C ASP A 84 -2.14 19.03 12.72
N VAL A 85 -1.82 17.85 13.26
CA VAL A 85 -0.64 17.07 12.85
C VAL A 85 -0.71 16.67 11.38
N PHE A 86 -1.82 16.10 10.90
CA PHE A 86 -1.97 15.73 9.49
C PHE A 86 -1.91 16.93 8.55
N LYS A 87 -2.47 18.09 8.94
CA LYS A 87 -2.34 19.35 8.19
C LYS A 87 -0.89 19.82 8.10
N GLU A 88 -0.11 19.65 9.17
CA GLU A 88 1.32 19.97 9.15
C GLU A 88 2.10 19.00 8.27
N TRP A 89 1.88 17.70 8.40
CA TRP A 89 2.52 16.67 7.55
C TRP A 89 2.20 16.85 6.07
N ASN A 90 1.02 17.41 5.76
CA ASN A 90 0.66 17.69 4.36
C ASN A 90 1.47 18.82 3.73
N LYS A 91 2.28 19.54 4.48
CA LYS A 91 3.25 20.53 3.96
C LYS A 91 4.60 19.91 3.61
N GLY A 92 4.87 18.69 4.11
CA GLY A 92 6.14 17.98 4.02
C GLY A 92 6.14 16.80 3.04
N PRO A 93 6.97 15.78 3.32
CA PRO A 93 7.12 14.59 2.47
C PRO A 93 5.84 13.77 2.27
N LEU A 94 4.93 13.80 3.24
CA LEU A 94 3.65 13.10 3.19
C LEU A 94 2.57 13.85 2.38
N ASN A 95 2.89 15.00 1.75
CA ASN A 95 1.92 15.77 0.96
C ASN A 95 1.17 14.88 -0.03
N SER A 96 -0.12 14.73 0.20
CA SER A 96 -1.00 13.89 -0.62
C SER A 96 -2.47 14.23 -0.35
N TYR A 97 -3.34 13.85 -1.30
CA TYR A 97 -4.78 14.05 -1.14
C TYR A 97 -5.36 13.34 0.09
N LEU A 98 -4.93 12.11 0.37
CA LEU A 98 -5.43 11.36 1.52
C LEU A 98 -5.00 11.99 2.85
N ILE A 99 -3.78 12.51 2.96
CA ILE A 99 -3.33 13.27 4.14
C ILE A 99 -4.12 14.58 4.29
N GLU A 100 -4.34 15.30 3.17
CA GLU A 100 -5.15 16.53 3.16
C GLU A 100 -6.57 16.27 3.71
N ILE A 101 -7.28 15.30 3.14
CA ILE A 101 -8.66 15.01 3.58
C ILE A 101 -8.73 14.40 4.98
N THR A 102 -7.68 13.68 5.43
CA THR A 102 -7.62 13.18 6.81
C THR A 102 -7.66 14.34 7.81
N GLY A 103 -6.89 15.40 7.56
CA GLY A 103 -6.97 16.61 8.38
C GLY A 103 -8.37 17.23 8.41
N HIS A 104 -9.08 17.25 7.28
CA HIS A 104 -10.45 17.77 7.23
C HIS A 104 -11.47 16.86 7.92
N VAL A 105 -11.36 15.54 7.74
CA VAL A 105 -12.26 14.55 8.37
C VAL A 105 -12.13 14.60 9.90
N LEU A 106 -10.92 14.69 10.41
CA LEU A 106 -10.66 14.74 11.85
C LEU A 106 -11.04 16.10 12.48
N ASP A 107 -11.07 17.17 11.70
CA ASP A 107 -11.47 18.52 12.14
C ASP A 107 -12.99 18.74 12.10
N ALA A 108 -13.71 17.85 11.45
CA ALA A 108 -15.15 17.97 11.29
C ALA A 108 -15.90 17.73 12.60
N VAL A 109 -16.88 18.56 12.87
CA VAL A 109 -17.76 18.51 14.06
C VAL A 109 -19.18 18.25 13.61
N ASP A 110 -19.87 17.38 14.32
CA ASP A 110 -21.31 17.15 14.12
C ASP A 110 -22.12 18.36 14.63
N GLU A 111 -22.90 18.95 13.75
CA GLU A 111 -23.68 20.17 14.06
C GLU A 111 -24.74 19.94 15.14
N GLN A 112 -25.24 18.71 15.29
CA GLN A 112 -26.30 18.39 16.24
C GLN A 112 -25.78 18.21 17.67
N THR A 113 -24.62 17.56 17.81
CA THR A 113 -24.08 17.17 19.12
C THR A 113 -22.88 17.99 19.57
N GLY A 114 -22.24 18.73 18.66
CA GLY A 114 -20.99 19.45 18.91
C GLY A 114 -19.77 18.53 19.11
N LYS A 115 -19.90 17.21 18.86
CA LYS A 115 -18.80 16.25 19.03
C LYS A 115 -18.01 16.09 17.74
N PRO A 116 -16.73 15.65 17.80
CA PRO A 116 -15.98 15.29 16.62
C PRO A 116 -16.75 14.26 15.78
N LEU A 117 -16.97 14.55 14.51
CA LEU A 117 -17.79 13.68 13.66
C LEU A 117 -17.21 12.28 13.51
N VAL A 118 -15.88 12.15 13.46
CA VAL A 118 -15.19 10.87 13.35
C VAL A 118 -15.50 9.91 14.51
N GLU A 119 -15.81 10.41 15.70
CA GLU A 119 -16.17 9.59 16.85
C GLU A 119 -17.61 9.05 16.79
N LEU A 120 -18.46 9.68 15.98
CA LEU A 120 -19.87 9.26 15.80
C LEU A 120 -20.02 8.30 14.62
N ILE A 121 -19.05 8.27 13.70
CA ILE A 121 -19.06 7.36 12.56
C ILE A 121 -18.92 5.92 13.06
N LEU A 122 -19.83 5.04 12.60
CA LEU A 122 -19.72 3.61 12.91
C LEU A 122 -18.40 3.04 12.43
N ASP A 123 -17.64 2.41 13.32
CA ASP A 123 -16.38 1.75 13.03
C ASP A 123 -16.59 0.47 12.18
N LYS A 124 -16.86 0.73 10.89
CA LYS A 124 -17.09 -0.28 9.84
C LYS A 124 -16.78 0.35 8.48
N ALA A 125 -15.71 -0.08 7.83
CA ALA A 125 -15.32 0.44 6.52
C ALA A 125 -15.90 -0.42 5.39
N GLY A 126 -16.60 0.22 4.45
CA GLY A 126 -17.13 -0.42 3.24
C GLY A 126 -16.08 -0.64 2.17
N GLN A 127 -16.35 -1.56 1.24
CA GLN A 127 -15.54 -1.78 0.04
C GLN A 127 -16.42 -2.17 -1.15
N LYS A 128 -15.99 -1.78 -2.36
CA LYS A 128 -16.70 -2.08 -3.62
C LYS A 128 -16.01 -3.18 -4.44
N GLY A 129 -14.98 -3.86 -3.89
CA GLY A 129 -14.32 -5.00 -4.49
C GLY A 129 -12.99 -4.72 -5.22
N THR A 130 -12.68 -3.47 -5.61
CA THR A 130 -11.47 -3.17 -6.37
C THR A 130 -10.17 -3.48 -5.61
N GLY A 131 -10.13 -3.28 -4.29
CA GLY A 131 -9.01 -3.70 -3.46
C GLY A 131 -8.83 -5.21 -3.43
N VAL A 132 -9.93 -5.96 -3.36
CA VAL A 132 -9.93 -7.44 -3.43
C VAL A 132 -9.37 -7.90 -4.77
N TRP A 133 -9.80 -7.28 -5.89
CA TRP A 133 -9.26 -7.62 -7.22
C TRP A 133 -7.76 -7.33 -7.34
N SER A 134 -7.26 -6.26 -6.70
CA SER A 134 -5.82 -5.98 -6.65
C SER A 134 -5.04 -7.08 -5.91
N ALA A 135 -5.55 -7.53 -4.77
CA ALA A 135 -4.94 -8.62 -4.01
C ALA A 135 -4.97 -9.95 -4.80
N ILE A 136 -6.10 -10.28 -5.43
CA ILE A 136 -6.21 -11.48 -6.27
C ILE A 136 -5.23 -11.43 -7.44
N ALA A 137 -5.14 -10.30 -8.14
CA ALA A 137 -4.21 -10.13 -9.26
C ALA A 137 -2.75 -10.30 -8.82
N ALA A 138 -2.35 -9.71 -7.69
CA ALA A 138 -1.01 -9.87 -7.13
C ALA A 138 -0.69 -11.35 -6.85
N GLN A 139 -1.59 -12.06 -6.19
CA GLN A 139 -1.43 -13.49 -5.86
C GLN A 139 -1.36 -14.36 -7.11
N GLN A 140 -2.23 -14.13 -8.10
CA GLN A 140 -2.22 -14.90 -9.35
C GLN A 140 -0.93 -14.73 -10.15
N MET A 141 -0.32 -13.55 -10.09
CA MET A 141 0.93 -13.22 -10.77
C MET A 141 2.17 -13.58 -9.93
N GLY A 142 2.00 -14.09 -8.72
CA GLY A 142 3.13 -14.39 -7.82
C GLY A 142 3.89 -13.15 -7.36
N VAL A 143 3.26 -11.97 -7.36
CA VAL A 143 3.86 -10.73 -6.89
C VAL A 143 3.42 -10.44 -5.46
N PRO A 144 4.33 -10.37 -4.48
CA PRO A 144 3.96 -10.09 -3.10
C PRO A 144 3.46 -8.64 -2.95
N ALA A 145 2.21 -8.47 -2.51
CA ALA A 145 1.57 -7.17 -2.27
C ALA A 145 0.99 -7.08 -0.85
N THR A 146 1.75 -7.52 0.13
CA THR A 146 1.33 -7.79 1.50
C THR A 146 0.69 -6.60 2.21
N ALA A 147 1.11 -5.37 1.92
CA ALA A 147 0.48 -4.16 2.47
C ALA A 147 -0.91 -3.92 1.88
N ILE A 148 -1.09 -4.15 0.57
CA ILE A 148 -2.39 -4.05 -0.10
C ILE A 148 -3.33 -5.16 0.39
N GLU A 149 -2.84 -6.38 0.49
CA GLU A 149 -3.56 -7.54 1.01
C GLU A 149 -3.98 -7.31 2.47
N GLY A 150 -3.07 -6.77 3.29
CA GLY A 150 -3.34 -6.40 4.68
C GLY A 150 -4.46 -5.37 4.81
N ALA A 151 -4.52 -4.38 3.92
CA ALA A 151 -5.59 -3.39 3.91
C ALA A 151 -6.96 -4.00 3.57
N VAL A 152 -7.00 -4.94 2.62
CA VAL A 152 -8.23 -5.68 2.29
C VAL A 152 -8.68 -6.52 3.49
N ALA A 153 -7.75 -7.21 4.15
CA ALA A 153 -8.03 -8.00 5.34
C ALA A 153 -8.55 -7.12 6.49
N ALA A 154 -7.94 -5.96 6.74
CA ALA A 154 -8.37 -5.01 7.76
C ALA A 154 -9.80 -4.52 7.51
N ARG A 155 -10.15 -4.15 6.26
CA ARG A 155 -11.54 -3.78 5.90
C ARG A 155 -12.51 -4.91 6.09
N SER A 156 -12.14 -6.13 5.73
CA SER A 156 -12.97 -7.32 5.91
C SER A 156 -13.23 -7.60 7.39
N ILE A 157 -12.22 -7.46 8.25
CA ILE A 157 -12.37 -7.56 9.72
C ILE A 157 -13.27 -6.42 10.24
N SER A 158 -13.08 -5.19 9.76
CA SER A 158 -13.88 -4.04 10.20
C SER A 158 -15.38 -4.24 9.94
N SER A 159 -15.74 -4.91 8.85
CA SER A 159 -17.11 -5.19 8.49
C SER A 159 -17.82 -6.18 9.42
N ARG A 160 -17.07 -6.97 10.18
CA ARG A 160 -17.57 -7.98 11.14
C ARG A 160 -17.79 -7.38 12.53
N LYS A 161 -18.49 -6.25 12.61
CA LYS A 161 -18.64 -5.49 13.87
C LYS A 161 -19.20 -6.33 15.00
N SER A 162 -20.21 -7.16 14.76
CA SER A 162 -20.84 -8.02 15.78
C SER A 162 -19.86 -9.06 16.33
N GLU A 163 -19.05 -9.70 15.48
CA GLU A 163 -18.02 -10.66 15.89
C GLU A 163 -16.95 -9.96 16.74
N ARG A 164 -16.52 -8.75 16.36
CA ARG A 164 -15.54 -7.98 17.12
C ARG A 164 -16.04 -7.58 18.50
N VAL A 165 -17.30 -7.20 18.61
CA VAL A 165 -17.95 -6.90 19.89
C VAL A 165 -18.01 -8.15 20.78
N ALA A 166 -18.39 -9.30 20.21
CA ALA A 166 -18.41 -10.56 20.94
C ALA A 166 -16.99 -10.97 21.40
N ALA A 167 -15.99 -10.84 20.52
CA ALA A 167 -14.60 -11.12 20.86
C ALA A 167 -14.07 -10.21 21.98
N GLU A 168 -14.38 -8.92 21.96
CA GLU A 168 -14.02 -7.99 23.04
C GLU A 168 -14.66 -8.42 24.38
N GLY A 169 -15.90 -8.93 24.34
CA GLY A 169 -16.56 -9.47 25.53
C GLY A 169 -15.87 -10.71 26.12
N ILE A 170 -15.21 -11.51 25.26
CA ILE A 170 -14.51 -12.75 25.67
C ILE A 170 -13.07 -12.46 26.15
N TYR A 171 -12.32 -11.68 25.37
CA TYR A 171 -10.89 -11.45 25.61
C TYR A 171 -10.61 -10.20 26.46
N GLY A 172 -11.62 -9.35 26.67
CA GLY A 172 -11.48 -8.04 27.30
C GLY A 172 -11.06 -6.96 26.29
N LYS A 173 -11.14 -5.71 26.74
CA LYS A 173 -10.65 -4.58 25.95
C LYS A 173 -9.11 -4.62 25.84
N PRO A 174 -8.53 -4.23 24.70
CA PRO A 174 -7.09 -4.08 24.57
C PRO A 174 -6.52 -3.16 25.66
N ASN A 175 -5.44 -3.58 26.30
CA ASN A 175 -4.74 -2.77 27.30
C ASN A 175 -3.80 -1.79 26.58
N ARG A 176 -4.35 -0.66 26.13
CA ARG A 176 -3.61 0.38 25.39
C ARG A 176 -2.57 1.03 26.31
N ALA A 177 -1.36 0.50 26.32
CA ALA A 177 -0.25 1.11 27.04
C ALA A 177 0.14 2.43 26.38
N LYS A 178 0.52 3.43 27.18
CA LYS A 178 1.17 4.65 26.66
C LYS A 178 2.44 4.24 25.91
N THR A 179 2.63 4.80 24.75
CA THR A 179 3.81 4.54 23.90
C THR A 179 4.80 5.70 23.97
N GLU A 180 6.08 5.39 23.85
CA GLU A 180 7.16 6.37 23.68
C GLU A 180 7.40 6.76 22.22
N VAL A 181 6.55 6.30 21.31
CA VAL A 181 6.60 6.68 19.90
C VAL A 181 6.28 8.17 19.77
N THR A 182 7.11 8.89 19.03
CA THR A 182 6.91 10.30 18.76
C THR A 182 6.12 10.55 17.49
N LEU A 183 5.58 11.76 17.30
CA LEU A 183 4.94 12.18 16.05
C LEU A 183 5.90 12.08 14.85
N ALA A 184 7.18 12.37 15.06
CA ALA A 184 8.21 12.21 14.02
C ALA A 184 8.44 10.73 13.65
N ASP A 185 8.38 9.81 14.62
CA ASP A 185 8.42 8.37 14.32
C ASP A 185 7.21 7.94 13.49
N LEU A 186 6.01 8.43 13.83
CA LEU A 186 4.77 8.10 13.11
C LEU A 186 4.80 8.66 11.68
N GLU A 187 5.29 9.89 11.47
CA GLU A 187 5.45 10.49 10.14
C GLU A 187 6.38 9.65 9.26
N LYS A 188 7.57 9.32 9.77
CA LYS A 188 8.55 8.50 9.05
C LYS A 188 8.03 7.07 8.81
N ALA A 189 7.37 6.46 9.79
CA ALA A 189 6.77 5.14 9.62
C ALA A 189 5.71 5.11 8.53
N LEU A 190 4.83 6.12 8.49
CA LEU A 190 3.83 6.27 7.45
C LEU A 190 4.46 6.47 6.08
N LEU A 191 5.50 7.32 5.97
CA LEU A 191 6.21 7.55 4.71
C LEU A 191 6.85 6.26 4.19
N ALA A 192 7.55 5.50 5.03
CA ALA A 192 8.12 4.22 4.65
C ALA A 192 7.06 3.21 4.21
N GLY A 193 5.96 3.10 4.94
CA GLY A 193 4.84 2.22 4.58
C GLY A 193 4.21 2.58 3.24
N LYS A 194 4.00 3.88 2.98
CA LYS A 194 3.48 4.36 1.68
C LYS A 194 4.43 3.97 0.53
N ILE A 195 5.73 4.20 0.66
CA ILE A 195 6.72 3.83 -0.36
C ILE A 195 6.64 2.32 -0.65
N VAL A 196 6.57 1.48 0.38
CA VAL A 196 6.43 0.02 0.20
C VAL A 196 5.13 -0.33 -0.54
N SER A 197 4.00 0.28 -0.19
CA SER A 197 2.71 0.03 -0.85
C SER A 197 2.74 0.40 -2.34
N TYR A 198 3.35 1.53 -2.69
CA TYR A 198 3.53 1.92 -4.10
C TYR A 198 4.51 1.00 -4.82
N ALA A 199 5.62 0.62 -4.19
CA ALA A 199 6.58 -0.34 -4.75
C ALA A 199 5.89 -1.67 -5.10
N GLN A 200 5.05 -2.19 -4.21
CA GLN A 200 4.26 -3.39 -4.43
C GLN A 200 3.27 -3.22 -5.58
N GLY A 201 2.49 -2.14 -5.60
CA GLY A 201 1.52 -1.87 -6.66
C GLY A 201 2.17 -1.75 -8.03
N PHE A 202 3.28 -1.02 -8.15
CA PHE A 202 4.01 -0.88 -9.40
C PHE A 202 4.69 -2.19 -9.84
N ALA A 203 5.14 -3.03 -8.91
CA ALA A 203 5.63 -4.37 -9.24
C ALA A 203 4.52 -5.25 -9.86
N VAL A 204 3.29 -5.17 -9.33
CA VAL A 204 2.12 -5.87 -9.91
C VAL A 204 1.81 -5.35 -11.32
N ILE A 205 1.83 -4.01 -11.52
CA ILE A 205 1.62 -3.40 -12.84
C ILE A 205 2.70 -3.86 -13.83
N ALA A 206 3.96 -3.86 -13.42
CA ALA A 206 5.08 -4.29 -14.27
C ALA A 206 4.94 -5.77 -14.66
N LYS A 207 4.59 -6.64 -13.71
CA LYS A 207 4.39 -8.07 -13.98
C LYS A 207 3.21 -8.32 -14.94
N ALA A 208 2.10 -7.63 -14.72
CA ALA A 208 0.96 -7.69 -15.63
C ALA A 208 1.30 -7.21 -17.04
N SER A 209 2.13 -6.16 -17.14
CA SER A 209 2.62 -5.65 -18.42
C SER A 209 3.41 -6.71 -19.19
N GLU A 210 4.28 -7.43 -18.49
CA GLU A 210 5.07 -8.54 -19.05
C GLU A 210 4.15 -9.68 -19.53
N GLU A 211 3.27 -10.17 -18.65
CA GLU A 211 2.42 -11.35 -18.93
C GLU A 211 1.40 -11.11 -20.04
N ASN A 212 0.90 -9.89 -20.19
CA ASN A 212 -0.11 -9.55 -21.18
C ASN A 212 0.48 -8.85 -22.44
N GLY A 213 1.78 -8.59 -22.49
CA GLY A 213 2.40 -7.90 -23.61
C GLY A 213 1.95 -6.44 -23.79
N TRP A 214 1.52 -5.76 -22.71
CA TRP A 214 0.96 -4.41 -22.80
C TRP A 214 1.98 -3.30 -22.97
N ALA A 215 3.24 -3.56 -22.60
CA ALA A 215 4.31 -2.55 -22.57
C ALA A 215 3.92 -1.28 -21.80
N LEU A 216 3.34 -1.45 -20.59
CA LEU A 216 2.81 -0.37 -19.76
C LEU A 216 3.89 0.68 -19.43
N PRO A 217 3.65 1.98 -19.74
CA PRO A 217 4.63 3.04 -19.49
C PRO A 217 4.58 3.48 -18.02
N LEU A 218 5.36 2.84 -17.12
CA LEU A 218 5.32 3.07 -15.68
C LEU A 218 5.54 4.54 -15.29
N ALA A 219 6.45 5.23 -15.97
CA ALA A 219 6.67 6.66 -15.77
C ALA A 219 5.42 7.49 -16.09
N THR A 220 4.75 7.19 -17.20
CA THR A 220 3.51 7.86 -17.60
C THR A 220 2.40 7.58 -16.59
N ILE A 221 2.29 6.34 -16.09
CA ILE A 221 1.33 5.99 -15.04
C ILE A 221 1.54 6.85 -13.80
N ALA A 222 2.78 7.00 -13.33
CA ALA A 222 3.10 7.89 -12.21
C ALA A 222 2.72 9.35 -12.51
N LYS A 223 3.00 9.85 -13.74
CA LYS A 223 2.68 11.21 -14.17
C LYS A 223 1.17 11.50 -14.16
N ILE A 224 0.35 10.59 -14.69
CA ILE A 224 -1.10 10.81 -14.76
C ILE A 224 -1.80 10.67 -13.40
N TRP A 225 -1.13 10.13 -12.37
CA TRP A 225 -1.66 10.06 -11.01
C TRP A 225 -1.38 11.31 -10.16
N ARG A 226 -0.62 12.28 -10.68
CA ARG A 226 -0.27 13.54 -9.97
C ARG A 226 -1.47 14.45 -9.69
N ALA A 227 -2.54 14.34 -10.49
CA ALA A 227 -3.79 15.08 -10.26
C ALA A 227 -5.01 14.26 -10.68
N GLY A 228 -6.19 14.63 -10.18
CA GLY A 228 -7.46 14.03 -10.57
C GLY A 228 -7.71 12.63 -10.03
N CYS A 229 -6.91 12.13 -9.09
CA CYS A 229 -7.10 10.84 -8.44
C CYS A 229 -6.88 10.92 -6.92
N ILE A 230 -7.28 9.86 -6.21
CA ILE A 230 -7.26 9.81 -4.75
C ILE A 230 -5.85 9.64 -4.19
N ILE A 231 -4.94 9.00 -4.93
CA ILE A 231 -3.56 8.75 -4.47
C ILE A 231 -2.56 9.79 -4.96
N ARG A 232 -3.00 10.96 -5.46
CA ARG A 232 -2.08 12.03 -5.80
C ARG A 232 -1.17 12.34 -4.62
N SER A 233 0.15 12.35 -4.85
CA SER A 233 1.15 12.61 -3.84
C SER A 233 2.41 13.22 -4.42
N ARG A 234 3.20 13.89 -3.57
CA ARG A 234 4.41 14.59 -3.98
C ARG A 234 5.48 13.67 -4.59
N PHE A 235 5.61 12.45 -4.09
CA PHE A 235 6.68 11.56 -4.57
C PHE A 235 6.40 10.90 -5.93
N LEU A 236 5.23 11.10 -6.54
CA LEU A 236 4.94 10.60 -7.88
C LEU A 236 5.85 11.20 -8.97
N ASP A 237 6.34 12.43 -8.79
CA ASP A 237 7.34 13.03 -9.69
C ASP A 237 8.69 12.31 -9.60
N GLN A 238 9.13 11.95 -8.38
CA GLN A 238 10.35 11.17 -8.16
C GLN A 238 10.22 9.77 -8.77
N MET A 239 9.05 9.13 -8.60
CA MET A 239 8.75 7.84 -9.23
C MET A 239 8.79 7.92 -10.75
N ALA A 240 8.14 8.93 -11.34
CA ALA A 240 8.15 9.13 -12.78
C ALA A 240 9.58 9.29 -13.31
N SER A 241 10.38 10.10 -12.63
CA SER A 241 11.79 10.32 -13.00
C SER A 241 12.62 9.04 -12.91
N ALA A 242 12.40 8.21 -11.88
CA ALA A 242 13.10 6.93 -11.72
C ALA A 242 12.77 5.96 -12.86
N TYR A 243 11.50 5.84 -13.23
CA TYR A 243 11.07 4.98 -14.33
C TYR A 243 11.48 5.50 -15.71
N ASP A 244 11.52 6.82 -15.92
CA ASP A 244 12.00 7.41 -17.18
C ASP A 244 13.50 7.10 -17.44
N LYS A 245 14.30 6.99 -16.38
CA LYS A 245 15.73 6.62 -16.46
C LYS A 245 15.94 5.11 -16.67
N GLY A 246 14.90 4.29 -16.55
CA GLY A 246 15.02 2.83 -16.64
C GLY A 246 15.78 2.19 -15.47
N GLU A 247 15.94 2.90 -14.37
CA GLU A 247 16.80 2.50 -13.25
C GLU A 247 16.21 1.41 -12.35
N ALA A 248 14.90 1.06 -12.50
CA ALA A 248 14.30 0.27 -11.44
C ALA A 248 13.27 -0.76 -11.88
N VAL A 249 13.50 -1.98 -11.42
CA VAL A 249 12.48 -3.04 -11.31
C VAL A 249 11.58 -2.78 -10.09
N ASN A 250 12.11 -2.16 -9.03
CA ASN A 250 11.38 -1.89 -7.78
C ASN A 250 11.87 -0.57 -7.15
N LEU A 251 10.96 0.25 -6.64
CA LEU A 251 11.27 1.53 -6.01
C LEU A 251 12.24 1.41 -4.84
N LEU A 252 12.23 0.30 -4.11
CA LEU A 252 13.10 0.08 -2.94
C LEU A 252 14.59 -0.01 -3.28
N VAL A 253 14.96 -0.11 -4.56
CA VAL A 253 16.35 -0.10 -5.02
C VAL A 253 16.70 1.15 -5.83
N VAL A 254 15.77 2.09 -6.00
CA VAL A 254 16.02 3.40 -6.63
C VAL A 254 16.77 4.30 -5.66
N PRO A 255 17.89 4.93 -6.03
CA PRO A 255 18.74 5.71 -5.11
C PRO A 255 17.98 6.72 -4.23
N ASP A 256 17.11 7.54 -4.81
CA ASP A 256 16.35 8.54 -4.08
C ASP A 256 15.42 7.90 -3.02
N PHE A 257 14.77 6.79 -3.34
CA PHE A 257 13.91 6.06 -2.41
C PHE A 257 14.70 5.26 -1.38
N VAL A 258 15.89 4.77 -1.74
CA VAL A 258 16.82 4.10 -0.80
C VAL A 258 17.20 5.05 0.33
N GLU A 259 17.55 6.30 0.04
CA GLU A 259 17.91 7.28 1.07
C GLU A 259 16.71 7.59 1.99
N ILE A 260 15.51 7.78 1.42
CA ILE A 260 14.29 7.98 2.23
C ILE A 260 14.02 6.75 3.11
N MET A 261 14.15 5.55 2.55
CA MET A 261 13.93 4.31 3.32
C MET A 261 14.96 4.10 4.41
N LYS A 262 16.25 4.41 4.18
CA LYS A 262 17.30 4.36 5.22
C LYS A 262 16.98 5.26 6.41
N ASP A 263 16.45 6.46 6.15
CA ASP A 263 16.04 7.40 7.19
C ASP A 263 14.74 6.99 7.90
N SER A 264 13.81 6.34 7.18
CA SER A 264 12.43 6.14 7.64
C SER A 264 12.15 4.75 8.23
N HIS A 265 12.80 3.67 7.71
CA HIS A 265 12.50 2.31 8.17
C HIS A 265 12.82 2.05 9.65
N PRO A 266 13.81 2.73 10.31
CA PRO A 266 14.01 2.55 11.75
C PRO A 266 12.80 3.00 12.56
N SER A 267 12.16 4.11 12.17
CA SER A 267 10.93 4.59 12.77
C SER A 267 9.74 3.65 12.50
N LEU A 268 9.61 3.11 11.28
CA LEU A 268 8.61 2.09 10.98
C LEU A 268 8.76 0.89 11.92
N ARG A 269 9.97 0.41 12.15
CA ARG A 269 10.25 -0.70 13.08
C ARG A 269 9.88 -0.36 14.52
N LYS A 270 10.26 0.84 14.97
CA LYS A 270 9.92 1.32 16.32
C LYS A 270 8.41 1.38 16.53
N VAL A 271 7.68 1.92 15.55
CA VAL A 271 6.22 2.05 15.59
C VAL A 271 5.55 0.68 15.61
N VAL A 272 5.97 -0.24 14.73
CA VAL A 272 5.41 -1.62 14.68
C VAL A 272 5.69 -2.37 15.97
N ALA A 273 6.89 -2.28 16.52
CA ALA A 273 7.24 -2.92 17.80
C ALA A 273 6.40 -2.35 18.95
N ALA A 274 6.28 -1.04 19.04
CA ALA A 274 5.44 -0.39 20.06
C ALA A 274 3.96 -0.76 19.90
N ALA A 275 3.47 -0.86 18.68
CA ALA A 275 2.10 -1.28 18.41
C ALA A 275 1.83 -2.71 18.85
N ALA A 276 2.76 -3.63 18.61
CA ALA A 276 2.62 -5.03 19.04
C ALA A 276 2.57 -5.14 20.58
N VAL A 277 3.42 -4.40 21.30
CA VAL A 277 3.44 -4.37 22.75
C VAL A 277 2.22 -3.68 23.34
N GLY A 278 1.78 -2.59 22.70
CA GLY A 278 0.65 -1.76 23.16
C GLY A 278 -0.72 -2.21 22.63
N GLU A 279 -0.81 -3.39 22.02
CA GLU A 279 -2.05 -3.95 21.46
C GLU A 279 -2.77 -3.04 20.46
N PHE A 280 -2.00 -2.24 19.68
CA PHE A 280 -2.55 -1.43 18.59
C PHE A 280 -2.62 -2.26 17.30
N PRO A 281 -3.80 -2.44 16.67
CA PRO A 281 -3.91 -3.12 15.39
C PRO A 281 -3.10 -2.38 14.31
N MET A 282 -2.16 -3.08 13.66
CA MET A 282 -1.25 -2.48 12.69
C MET A 282 -0.95 -3.46 11.55
N ILE A 283 -1.99 -3.85 10.82
CA ILE A 283 -1.92 -4.90 9.79
C ILE A 283 -1.05 -4.45 8.61
N CYS A 284 -1.26 -3.23 8.10
CA CYS A 284 -0.59 -2.75 6.91
C CYS A 284 0.86 -2.35 7.17
N LEU A 285 1.13 -1.56 8.21
CA LEU A 285 2.50 -1.12 8.51
C LEU A 285 3.36 -2.31 8.95
N SER A 286 2.80 -3.30 9.67
CA SER A 286 3.52 -4.55 9.99
C SER A 286 3.82 -5.36 8.73
N ALA A 287 2.87 -5.47 7.79
CA ALA A 287 3.08 -6.15 6.52
C ALA A 287 4.13 -5.43 5.66
N ALA A 288 4.11 -4.09 5.63
CA ALA A 288 5.10 -3.30 4.93
C ALA A 288 6.52 -3.49 5.50
N LEU A 289 6.66 -3.51 6.83
CA LEU A 289 7.93 -3.78 7.47
C LEU A 289 8.45 -5.19 7.17
N SER A 290 7.59 -6.20 7.27
CA SER A 290 7.95 -7.59 6.99
C SER A 290 8.34 -7.79 5.54
N TYR A 291 7.63 -7.15 4.59
CA TYR A 291 8.00 -7.14 3.18
C TYR A 291 9.39 -6.53 2.97
N PHE A 292 9.64 -5.33 3.52
CA PHE A 292 10.92 -4.64 3.40
C PHE A 292 12.06 -5.48 3.97
N ASP A 293 11.87 -6.09 5.14
CA ASP A 293 12.90 -6.94 5.76
C ASP A 293 13.18 -8.20 4.94
N SER A 294 12.15 -8.83 4.38
CA SER A 294 12.32 -9.99 3.50
C SER A 294 12.99 -9.61 2.18
N TYR A 295 12.58 -8.47 1.58
CA TYR A 295 13.08 -8.01 0.29
C TYR A 295 14.58 -7.68 0.31
N ARG A 296 15.10 -7.15 1.41
CA ARG A 296 16.52 -6.75 1.55
C ARG A 296 17.45 -7.86 2.07
N GLN A 297 16.94 -9.09 2.26
CA GLN A 297 17.75 -10.21 2.71
C GLN A 297 18.22 -11.06 1.53
N ALA A 298 19.54 -11.18 1.36
CA ALA A 298 20.10 -12.06 0.37
C ALA A 298 19.85 -13.55 0.68
N GLN A 299 19.81 -13.90 1.96
CA GLN A 299 19.47 -15.25 2.41
C GLN A 299 18.43 -15.19 3.52
N GLY A 300 17.25 -15.68 3.21
CA GLY A 300 16.15 -15.85 4.17
C GLY A 300 16.06 -17.31 4.66
N THR A 301 14.82 -17.74 4.92
CA THR A 301 14.50 -19.07 5.46
C THR A 301 13.79 -20.01 4.48
N ALA A 302 13.70 -19.61 3.20
CA ALA A 302 13.03 -20.41 2.16
C ALA A 302 13.73 -21.75 1.90
N ASN A 303 15.02 -21.85 2.22
CA ASN A 303 15.79 -23.09 2.19
C ASN A 303 15.17 -24.19 3.07
N LEU A 304 14.66 -23.84 4.26
CA LEU A 304 13.95 -24.81 5.12
C LEU A 304 12.66 -25.29 4.44
N ILE A 305 11.88 -24.39 3.85
CA ILE A 305 10.65 -24.73 3.13
C ILE A 305 10.96 -25.68 1.97
N GLN A 306 12.02 -25.38 1.20
CA GLN A 306 12.41 -26.23 0.08
C GLN A 306 12.90 -27.60 0.53
N GLY A 307 13.66 -27.68 1.64
CA GLY A 307 14.04 -28.95 2.25
C GLY A 307 12.82 -29.77 2.72
N GLN A 308 11.84 -29.12 3.34
CA GLN A 308 10.57 -29.78 3.72
C GLN A 308 9.83 -30.33 2.50
N ARG A 309 9.74 -29.56 1.42
CA ARG A 309 9.10 -29.99 0.17
C ARG A 309 9.81 -31.19 -0.44
N ASP A 310 11.13 -31.22 -0.39
CA ASP A 310 11.88 -32.38 -0.84
C ASP A 310 11.67 -33.59 0.07
N PHE A 311 11.65 -33.40 1.37
CA PHE A 311 11.42 -34.47 2.35
C PHE A 311 10.09 -35.19 2.13
N PHE A 312 8.97 -34.44 1.98
CA PHE A 312 7.64 -35.07 1.88
C PHE A 312 7.23 -35.43 0.45
N GLY A 313 7.82 -34.81 -0.57
CA GLY A 313 7.33 -34.94 -1.94
C GLY A 313 8.42 -35.08 -3.01
N ALA A 314 9.68 -35.23 -2.63
CA ALA A 314 10.84 -35.29 -3.55
C ALA A 314 10.80 -34.16 -4.61
N HIS A 315 10.47 -32.92 -4.19
CA HIS A 315 10.38 -31.78 -5.11
C HIS A 315 11.73 -31.24 -5.56
N GLY A 316 12.83 -31.73 -4.99
CA GLY A 316 14.19 -31.32 -5.32
C GLY A 316 14.53 -29.92 -4.79
N PHE A 317 15.81 -29.61 -4.81
CA PHE A 317 16.34 -28.28 -4.48
C PHE A 317 17.62 -28.00 -5.26
N GLU A 318 17.99 -26.74 -5.29
CA GLU A 318 19.23 -26.26 -5.88
C GLU A 318 20.25 -25.96 -4.79
N ILE A 319 21.53 -26.29 -5.05
CA ILE A 319 22.66 -25.86 -4.23
C ILE A 319 23.57 -25.03 -5.13
N GLU A 320 23.90 -23.81 -4.69
CA GLU A 320 24.80 -22.92 -5.41
C GLU A 320 26.12 -23.61 -5.72
N GLY A 321 26.52 -23.57 -6.99
CA GLY A 321 27.75 -24.25 -7.48
C GLY A 321 27.64 -25.77 -7.62
N ARG A 322 26.49 -26.39 -7.33
CA ARG A 322 26.31 -27.86 -7.46
C ARG A 322 25.16 -28.29 -8.38
N GLY A 323 24.31 -27.34 -8.79
CA GLY A 323 23.21 -27.59 -9.73
C GLY A 323 21.84 -27.71 -9.06
N SER A 324 20.81 -27.95 -9.91
CA SER A 324 19.39 -28.13 -9.57
C SER A 324 18.99 -29.60 -9.51
N ASP A 325 17.74 -29.85 -9.10
CA ASP A 325 17.12 -31.18 -8.99
C ASP A 325 17.88 -32.17 -8.05
N LEU A 326 18.50 -31.60 -7.04
CA LEU A 326 19.18 -32.37 -5.98
C LEU A 326 18.16 -32.80 -4.93
N HIS A 327 18.44 -33.94 -4.29
CA HIS A 327 17.64 -34.48 -3.20
C HIS A 327 18.49 -34.67 -1.94
N GLY A 328 17.84 -34.49 -0.78
CA GLY A 328 18.48 -34.71 0.50
C GLY A 328 18.55 -36.20 0.89
N THR A 329 19.58 -36.56 1.61
CA THR A 329 19.67 -37.87 2.27
C THR A 329 18.87 -37.85 3.59
N TRP A 330 17.54 -37.80 3.45
CA TRP A 330 16.66 -37.71 4.60
C TRP A 330 16.56 -39.07 5.28
N PRO A 331 16.45 -39.14 6.64
CA PRO A 331 16.20 -40.42 7.33
C PRO A 331 14.87 -41.02 6.85
N SER A 332 14.90 -42.30 6.53
CA SER A 332 13.74 -43.05 6.02
C SER A 332 12.66 -43.34 7.09
N THR A 333 12.85 -42.91 8.31
CA THR A 333 12.01 -43.27 9.43
C THR A 333 11.48 -42.04 10.17
N LEU A 334 10.36 -41.54 9.70
CA LEU A 334 9.31 -41.22 10.66
C LEU A 334 8.57 -42.56 10.86
N ASP A 335 8.96 -43.34 11.83
CA ASP A 335 8.15 -44.47 12.28
C ASP A 335 6.77 -43.94 12.62
N LYS A 336 5.80 -44.47 11.90
CA LYS A 336 4.36 -44.12 12.01
C LYS A 336 3.81 -44.58 13.37
#